data_6e43575295f3d34a8b11cf3011743e7a
#
_entry.id   6e43575295f3d34a8b11cf3011743e7a
#
_cell.length_a   1.000
_cell.length_b   1.000
_cell.length_c   1.000
_cell.angle_alpha   90.00
_cell.angle_beta   90.00
_cell.angle_gamma   90.00
#
_symmetry.space_group_name_H-M   'P 1'
#
loop_
_entity.id
_entity.type
_entity.pdbx_description
1 polymer ?
#
loop_
_entity_poly.entity_id
_entity_poly.type
_entity_poly.pdbx_seq_one_letter_code
_entity_poly.pdbx_strand_id
1 'polypeptide(L)'
;MALAAGGAPVAALDLDGASAEETANLITKAGGKAKAFQGDTSKAADVDRAVSGAVAALGPLEIMVNNAGILDGYFNVDEIDEALWRRVIDIDLTGVFLGSKRALADMLPRGRGRIVNMASVAGLNGTGGGAAYVAAKHGVVGLTRQMAVVYSSRGVTINAVCPGPILTDLRRHSQAILGPGVPDMSGRGIAVSDEQVRSVVPAGRRGTVEDIASAVCYLASEEAGYVTGHTMVVDGGWRAK
;
A
#
# COMPACT_ATOMS: atom_id res chain seq x y z
N MET A 1 1.38 -12.74 3.67
CA MET A 1 2.28 -13.77 4.30
C MET A 1 2.61 -13.39 5.75
N ALA A 2 3.30 -12.25 6.04
CA ALA A 2 3.76 -11.92 7.40
C ALA A 2 2.64 -11.82 8.46
N LEU A 3 1.51 -11.16 8.15
CA LEU A 3 0.34 -11.12 9.04
C LEU A 3 -0.22 -12.53 9.32
N ALA A 4 -0.24 -13.40 8.31
CA ALA A 4 -0.68 -14.79 8.50
C ALA A 4 0.27 -15.60 9.37
N ALA A 5 1.58 -15.38 9.26
CA ALA A 5 2.57 -15.98 10.15
C ALA A 5 2.39 -15.53 11.62
N GLY A 6 1.88 -14.32 11.83
CA GLY A 6 1.44 -13.82 13.14
C GLY A 6 0.06 -14.34 13.60
N GLY A 7 -0.55 -15.28 12.86
CA GLY A 7 -1.82 -15.93 13.23
C GLY A 7 -3.09 -15.22 12.72
N ALA A 8 -2.96 -14.12 11.99
CA ALA A 8 -4.15 -13.43 11.45
C ALA A 8 -4.73 -14.19 10.24
N PRO A 9 -6.06 -14.43 10.18
CA PRO A 9 -6.72 -14.82 8.94
C PRO A 9 -6.60 -13.69 7.90
N VAL A 10 -6.28 -14.00 6.64
CA VAL A 10 -5.97 -12.99 5.61
C VAL A 10 -6.93 -13.09 4.43
N ALA A 11 -7.53 -11.96 4.06
CA ALA A 11 -8.19 -11.78 2.78
C ALA A 11 -7.22 -11.06 1.81
N ALA A 12 -6.91 -11.68 0.68
CA ALA A 12 -6.11 -11.08 -0.39
C ALA A 12 -7.05 -10.57 -1.48
N LEU A 13 -7.06 -9.25 -1.71
CA LEU A 13 -7.76 -8.61 -2.82
C LEU A 13 -6.74 -8.11 -3.83
N ASP A 14 -6.89 -8.53 -5.07
CA ASP A 14 -6.06 -8.09 -6.19
C ASP A 14 -6.89 -7.90 -7.46
N LEU A 15 -6.44 -7.03 -8.36
CA LEU A 15 -7.01 -6.89 -9.70
C LEU A 15 -6.83 -8.18 -10.50
N ASP A 16 -5.70 -8.86 -10.34
CA ASP A 16 -5.43 -10.20 -10.86
C ASP A 16 -5.87 -11.27 -9.86
N GLY A 17 -6.99 -11.94 -10.17
CA GLY A 17 -7.53 -13.01 -9.34
C GLY A 17 -6.56 -14.18 -9.14
N ALA A 18 -5.71 -14.49 -10.13
CA ALA A 18 -4.73 -15.58 -10.02
C ALA A 18 -3.65 -15.24 -8.97
N SER A 19 -3.16 -13.99 -8.95
CA SER A 19 -2.22 -13.52 -7.93
C SER A 19 -2.82 -13.52 -6.51
N ALA A 20 -4.10 -13.16 -6.38
CA ALA A 20 -4.81 -13.26 -5.10
C ALA A 20 -4.93 -14.71 -4.63
N GLU A 21 -5.28 -15.62 -5.53
CA GLU A 21 -5.39 -17.07 -5.24
C GLU A 21 -4.04 -17.68 -4.88
N GLU A 22 -2.98 -17.34 -5.60
CA GLU A 22 -1.62 -17.79 -5.27
C GLU A 22 -1.24 -17.38 -3.84
N THR A 23 -1.48 -16.12 -3.48
CA THR A 23 -1.22 -15.62 -2.12
C THR A 23 -2.02 -16.40 -1.06
N ALA A 24 -3.32 -16.64 -1.29
CA ALA A 24 -4.16 -17.40 -0.37
C ALA A 24 -3.70 -18.86 -0.24
N ASN A 25 -3.29 -19.47 -1.35
CA ASN A 25 -2.77 -20.85 -1.37
C ASN A 25 -1.44 -20.96 -0.62
N LEU A 26 -0.52 -20.01 -0.77
CA LEU A 26 0.75 -19.98 -0.03
C LEU A 26 0.50 -19.87 1.47
N ILE A 27 -0.44 -19.04 1.91
CA ILE A 27 -0.81 -18.91 3.32
C ILE A 27 -1.40 -20.23 3.86
N THR A 28 -2.31 -20.82 3.09
CA THR A 28 -2.99 -22.06 3.50
C THR A 28 -2.01 -23.23 3.58
N LYS A 29 -1.08 -23.35 2.63
CA LYS A 29 0.00 -24.35 2.66
C LYS A 29 0.92 -24.19 3.87
N ALA A 30 1.10 -22.95 4.35
CA ALA A 30 1.86 -22.65 5.56
C ALA A 30 1.05 -22.85 6.87
N GLY A 31 -0.20 -23.36 6.77
CA GLY A 31 -1.05 -23.63 7.94
C GLY A 31 -1.91 -22.45 8.39
N GLY A 32 -1.86 -21.31 7.69
CA GLY A 32 -2.71 -20.14 7.96
C GLY A 32 -4.10 -20.27 7.34
N LYS A 33 -4.97 -19.28 7.62
CA LYS A 33 -6.29 -19.16 7.01
C LYS A 33 -6.29 -18.01 6.02
N ALA A 34 -6.71 -18.26 4.78
CA ALA A 34 -6.79 -17.19 3.77
C ALA A 34 -7.97 -17.35 2.82
N LYS A 35 -8.39 -16.25 2.21
CA LYS A 35 -9.39 -16.19 1.16
C LYS A 35 -8.95 -15.19 0.10
N ALA A 36 -9.10 -15.55 -1.18
CA ALA A 36 -8.82 -14.68 -2.31
C ALA A 36 -10.09 -13.98 -2.80
N PHE A 37 -9.92 -12.74 -3.26
CA PHE A 37 -10.95 -11.94 -3.91
C PHE A 37 -10.32 -11.24 -5.12
N GLN A 38 -11.01 -11.26 -6.26
CA GLN A 38 -10.66 -10.44 -7.40
C GLN A 38 -11.45 -9.15 -7.40
N GLY A 39 -10.80 -8.01 -7.63
CA GLY A 39 -11.47 -6.72 -7.74
C GLY A 39 -10.51 -5.55 -7.92
N ASP A 40 -11.05 -4.46 -8.44
CA ASP A 40 -10.36 -3.19 -8.63
C ASP A 40 -10.55 -2.30 -7.39
N THR A 41 -9.48 -2.01 -6.67
CA THR A 41 -9.54 -1.18 -5.44
C THR A 41 -10.00 0.25 -5.70
N SER A 42 -9.94 0.74 -6.95
CA SER A 42 -10.49 2.03 -7.35
C SER A 42 -12.03 2.02 -7.47
N LYS A 43 -12.68 0.85 -7.32
CA LYS A 43 -14.14 0.68 -7.43
C LYS A 43 -14.76 0.34 -6.08
N ALA A 44 -15.62 1.23 -5.58
CA ALA A 44 -16.29 1.05 -4.29
C ALA A 44 -17.05 -0.28 -4.17
N ALA A 45 -17.73 -0.72 -5.24
CA ALA A 45 -18.48 -1.97 -5.25
C ALA A 45 -17.57 -3.21 -5.10
N ASP A 46 -16.39 -3.20 -5.70
CA ASP A 46 -15.42 -4.30 -5.60
C ASP A 46 -14.81 -4.38 -4.20
N VAL A 47 -14.47 -3.22 -3.62
CA VAL A 47 -13.98 -3.12 -2.24
C VAL A 47 -15.03 -3.60 -1.25
N ASP A 48 -16.29 -3.16 -1.39
CA ASP A 48 -17.39 -3.59 -0.51
C ASP A 48 -17.64 -5.09 -0.60
N ARG A 49 -17.70 -5.64 -1.82
CA ARG A 49 -17.88 -7.07 -2.05
C ARG A 49 -16.76 -7.89 -1.40
N ALA A 50 -15.50 -7.48 -1.60
CA ALA A 50 -14.35 -8.19 -1.06
C ALA A 50 -14.30 -8.15 0.47
N VAL A 51 -14.54 -6.97 1.09
CA VAL A 51 -14.53 -6.84 2.54
C VAL A 51 -15.71 -7.58 3.16
N SER A 52 -16.92 -7.48 2.59
CA SER A 52 -18.09 -8.22 3.06
C SER A 52 -17.86 -9.74 3.00
N GLY A 53 -17.31 -10.23 1.89
CA GLY A 53 -16.94 -11.64 1.74
C GLY A 53 -15.83 -12.08 2.71
N ALA A 54 -14.86 -11.23 2.99
CA ALA A 54 -13.80 -11.47 3.96
C ALA A 54 -14.39 -11.59 5.38
N VAL A 55 -15.23 -10.65 5.78
CA VAL A 55 -15.89 -10.66 7.10
C VAL A 55 -16.75 -11.91 7.26
N ALA A 56 -17.52 -12.30 6.24
CA ALA A 56 -18.36 -13.51 6.28
C ALA A 56 -17.51 -14.79 6.39
N ALA A 57 -16.36 -14.86 5.76
CA ALA A 57 -15.53 -16.07 5.70
C ALA A 57 -14.51 -16.19 6.85
N LEU A 58 -13.99 -15.07 7.35
CA LEU A 58 -12.82 -15.03 8.23
C LEU A 58 -13.10 -14.34 9.58
N GLY A 59 -14.26 -13.72 9.75
CA GLY A 59 -14.62 -12.97 10.95
C GLY A 59 -14.40 -11.46 10.81
N PRO A 60 -14.60 -10.70 11.89
CA PRO A 60 -14.55 -9.25 11.88
C PRO A 60 -13.24 -8.67 11.34
N LEU A 61 -13.32 -7.57 10.59
CA LEU A 61 -12.15 -6.90 10.05
C LEU A 61 -11.39 -6.15 11.15
N GLU A 62 -10.23 -6.64 11.54
CA GLU A 62 -9.36 -6.02 12.55
C GLU A 62 -8.27 -5.13 11.94
N ILE A 63 -7.75 -5.53 10.78
CA ILE A 63 -6.63 -4.88 10.12
C ILE A 63 -6.97 -4.64 8.65
N MET A 64 -6.84 -3.40 8.18
CA MET A 64 -6.89 -3.03 6.77
C MET A 64 -5.52 -2.56 6.31
N VAL A 65 -4.96 -3.22 5.29
CA VAL A 65 -3.73 -2.78 4.62
C VAL A 65 -4.09 -2.30 3.22
N ASN A 66 -4.07 -1.00 3.00
CA ASN A 66 -4.27 -0.41 1.67
C ASN A 66 -2.92 -0.38 0.94
N ASN A 67 -2.62 -1.47 0.23
CA ASN A 67 -1.32 -1.68 -0.42
C ASN A 67 -1.33 -1.48 -1.93
N ALA A 68 -2.47 -1.64 -2.60
CA ALA A 68 -2.56 -1.51 -4.05
C ALA A 68 -2.03 -0.16 -4.54
N GLY A 69 -1.28 -0.18 -5.63
CA GLY A 69 -0.71 1.02 -6.22
C GLY A 69 0.05 0.72 -7.50
N ILE A 70 0.20 1.73 -8.34
CA ILE A 70 0.92 1.67 -9.61
C ILE A 70 1.83 2.89 -9.78
N LEU A 71 2.87 2.76 -10.60
CA LEU A 71 3.68 3.89 -11.04
C LEU A 71 3.05 4.54 -12.28
N ASP A 72 3.31 5.82 -12.48
CA ASP A 72 2.80 6.65 -13.55
C ASP A 72 3.72 6.77 -14.77
N GLY A 73 4.70 5.88 -14.93
CA GLY A 73 5.69 5.97 -16.01
C GLY A 73 6.78 7.02 -15.80
N TYR A 74 6.83 7.67 -14.64
CA TYR A 74 7.72 8.79 -14.31
C TYR A 74 7.54 9.99 -15.24
N PHE A 75 6.30 10.27 -15.66
CA PHE A 75 5.97 11.44 -16.46
C PHE A 75 5.99 12.72 -15.62
N ASN A 76 6.50 13.79 -16.24
CA ASN A 76 6.36 15.15 -15.72
C ASN A 76 4.95 15.69 -16.00
N VAL A 77 4.64 16.87 -15.44
CA VAL A 77 3.29 17.49 -15.57
C VAL A 77 2.95 17.83 -17.01
N ASP A 78 3.93 18.22 -17.81
CA ASP A 78 3.77 18.57 -19.23
C ASP A 78 3.72 17.35 -20.16
N GLU A 79 4.04 16.16 -19.66
CA GLU A 79 4.07 14.90 -20.43
C GLU A 79 2.86 14.01 -20.16
N ILE A 80 2.31 14.04 -18.94
CA ILE A 80 1.25 13.13 -18.50
C ILE A 80 -0.11 13.57 -19.07
N ASP A 81 -0.83 12.65 -19.71
CA ASP A 81 -2.21 12.91 -20.11
C ASP A 81 -3.19 12.77 -18.92
N GLU A 82 -4.38 13.36 -19.07
CA GLU A 82 -5.39 13.37 -18.03
C GLU A 82 -5.95 11.97 -17.70
N ALA A 83 -5.99 11.05 -18.65
CA ALA A 83 -6.52 9.71 -18.42
C ALA A 83 -5.56 8.91 -17.54
N LEU A 84 -4.26 8.97 -17.83
CA LEU A 84 -3.22 8.36 -17.00
C LEU A 84 -3.16 9.01 -15.61
N TRP A 85 -3.22 10.35 -15.53
CA TRP A 85 -3.31 11.07 -14.26
C TRP A 85 -4.48 10.53 -13.42
N ARG A 86 -5.70 10.51 -13.97
CA ARG A 86 -6.88 10.01 -13.27
C ARG A 86 -6.72 8.55 -12.84
N ARG A 87 -6.22 7.69 -13.72
CA ARG A 87 -6.02 6.27 -13.41
C ARG A 87 -5.09 6.05 -12.22
N VAL A 88 -3.98 6.79 -12.13
CA VAL A 88 -3.04 6.70 -11.01
C VAL A 88 -3.69 7.25 -9.73
N ILE A 89 -4.36 8.41 -9.78
CA ILE A 89 -5.08 8.97 -8.63
C ILE A 89 -6.18 8.00 -8.15
N ASP A 90 -6.91 7.38 -9.06
CA ASP A 90 -8.00 6.47 -8.71
C ASP A 90 -7.49 5.22 -7.99
N ILE A 91 -6.36 4.64 -8.41
CA ILE A 91 -5.79 3.47 -7.74
C ILE A 91 -5.07 3.87 -6.46
N ASP A 92 -4.12 4.81 -6.54
CA ASP A 92 -3.14 5.08 -5.49
C ASP A 92 -3.66 5.96 -4.36
N LEU A 93 -4.73 6.74 -4.60
CA LEU A 93 -5.33 7.61 -3.58
C LEU A 93 -6.81 7.29 -3.35
N THR A 94 -7.65 7.28 -4.40
CA THR A 94 -9.08 6.98 -4.23
C THR A 94 -9.29 5.56 -3.70
N GLY A 95 -8.50 4.58 -4.15
CA GLY A 95 -8.52 3.22 -3.62
C GLY A 95 -8.21 3.14 -2.13
N VAL A 96 -7.21 3.89 -1.65
CA VAL A 96 -6.88 4.00 -0.22
C VAL A 96 -8.04 4.61 0.58
N PHE A 97 -8.68 5.65 0.03
CA PHE A 97 -9.90 6.24 0.64
C PHE A 97 -11.04 5.22 0.71
N LEU A 98 -11.32 4.50 -0.36
CA LEU A 98 -12.41 3.52 -0.42
C LEU A 98 -12.18 2.37 0.57
N GLY A 99 -10.99 1.80 0.59
CA GLY A 99 -10.61 0.74 1.53
C GLY A 99 -10.72 1.22 2.98
N SER A 100 -10.19 2.41 3.28
CA SER A 100 -10.28 3.00 4.62
C SER A 100 -11.72 3.28 5.04
N LYS A 101 -12.53 3.88 4.16
CA LYS A 101 -13.95 4.15 4.41
C LYS A 101 -14.72 2.86 4.72
N ARG A 102 -14.48 1.81 3.94
CA ARG A 102 -15.14 0.52 4.15
C ARG A 102 -14.69 -0.15 5.46
N ALA A 103 -13.38 -0.09 5.77
CA ALA A 103 -12.85 -0.61 7.02
C ALA A 103 -13.44 0.10 8.25
N LEU A 104 -13.53 1.42 8.21
CA LEU A 104 -14.09 2.22 9.30
C LEU A 104 -15.56 1.86 9.59
N ALA A 105 -16.34 1.47 8.57
CA ALA A 105 -17.72 1.02 8.78
C ALA A 105 -17.82 -0.24 9.67
N ASP A 106 -16.83 -1.14 9.60
CA ASP A 106 -16.77 -2.32 10.45
C ASP A 106 -16.07 -2.04 11.81
N MET A 107 -15.04 -1.22 11.81
CA MET A 107 -14.16 -1.00 12.97
C MET A 107 -14.79 -0.06 14.02
N LEU A 108 -15.40 1.05 13.58
CA LEU A 108 -15.92 2.06 14.49
C LEU A 108 -17.04 1.57 15.42
N PRO A 109 -18.02 0.74 14.98
CA PRO A 109 -19.02 0.19 15.90
C PRO A 109 -18.43 -0.71 17.00
N ARG A 110 -17.25 -1.31 16.73
CA ARG A 110 -16.53 -2.18 17.68
C ARG A 110 -15.51 -1.42 18.53
N GLY A 111 -15.24 -0.15 18.23
CA GLY A 111 -14.23 0.65 18.92
C GLY A 111 -12.80 0.08 18.80
N ARG A 112 -12.50 -0.66 17.73
CA ARG A 112 -11.22 -1.34 17.55
C ARG A 112 -10.88 -1.51 16.06
N GLY A 113 -9.66 -1.19 15.68
CA GLY A 113 -9.14 -1.43 14.34
C GLY A 113 -7.76 -0.85 14.08
N ARG A 114 -7.13 -1.32 13.02
CA ARG A 114 -5.83 -0.88 12.53
C ARG A 114 -5.91 -0.64 11.02
N ILE A 115 -5.54 0.55 10.57
CA ILE A 115 -5.44 0.85 9.14
C ILE A 115 -3.99 1.23 8.84
N VAL A 116 -3.38 0.51 7.89
CA VAL A 116 -2.02 0.77 7.42
C VAL A 116 -2.08 1.11 5.93
N ASN A 117 -1.72 2.33 5.59
CA ASN A 117 -1.73 2.82 4.22
C ASN A 117 -0.33 2.76 3.61
N MET A 118 -0.19 2.15 2.44
CA MET A 118 1.06 2.10 1.72
C MET A 118 1.25 3.40 0.93
N ALA A 119 2.01 4.34 1.51
CA ALA A 119 2.47 5.54 0.85
C ALA A 119 3.79 5.27 0.08
N SER A 120 4.73 6.17 0.16
CA SER A 120 6.08 6.10 -0.41
C SER A 120 6.92 7.24 0.16
N VAL A 121 8.23 7.17 0.08
CA VAL A 121 9.09 8.35 0.24
C VAL A 121 8.72 9.46 -0.77
N ALA A 122 8.15 9.10 -1.92
CA ALA A 122 7.57 10.04 -2.88
C ALA A 122 6.35 10.82 -2.33
N GLY A 123 5.74 10.39 -1.24
CA GLY A 123 4.72 11.14 -0.50
C GLY A 123 5.28 12.15 0.48
N LEU A 124 6.60 12.28 0.56
CA LEU A 124 7.32 13.17 1.49
C LEU A 124 8.33 14.08 0.80
N ASN A 125 8.60 13.86 -0.48
CA ASN A 125 9.47 14.68 -1.35
C ASN A 125 8.96 14.63 -2.78
N GLY A 126 9.48 15.54 -3.62
CA GLY A 126 9.13 15.63 -5.04
C GLY A 126 9.85 14.63 -5.96
N THR A 127 10.45 13.56 -5.42
CA THR A 127 11.18 12.55 -6.19
C THR A 127 10.71 11.14 -5.85
N GLY A 128 11.06 10.16 -6.67
CA GLY A 128 10.70 8.74 -6.47
C GLY A 128 9.49 8.27 -7.27
N GLY A 129 8.91 9.13 -8.10
CA GLY A 129 7.82 8.86 -9.04
C GLY A 129 7.64 10.02 -9.99
N GLY A 130 6.70 9.95 -10.91
CA GLY A 130 6.26 11.07 -11.74
C GLY A 130 5.18 11.91 -11.03
N ALA A 131 4.59 12.83 -11.77
CA ALA A 131 3.69 13.85 -11.23
C ALA A 131 2.46 13.28 -10.51
N ALA A 132 1.78 12.31 -11.12
CA ALA A 132 0.56 11.71 -10.56
C ALA A 132 0.87 10.84 -9.34
N TYR A 133 1.92 10.02 -9.41
CA TYR A 133 2.34 9.17 -8.30
C TYR A 133 2.75 9.98 -7.07
N VAL A 134 3.58 11.00 -7.25
CA VAL A 134 4.00 11.91 -6.17
C VAL A 134 2.79 12.59 -5.53
N ALA A 135 1.87 13.13 -6.35
CA ALA A 135 0.65 13.77 -5.84
C ALA A 135 -0.23 12.78 -5.05
N ALA A 136 -0.44 11.56 -5.59
CA ALA A 136 -1.23 10.53 -4.92
C ALA A 136 -0.62 10.13 -3.57
N LYS A 137 0.69 9.88 -3.51
CA LYS A 137 1.36 9.45 -2.27
C LYS A 137 1.44 10.56 -1.22
N HIS A 138 1.53 11.83 -1.60
CA HIS A 138 1.31 12.97 -0.68
C HIS A 138 -0.13 12.99 -0.15
N GLY A 139 -1.11 12.76 -1.04
CA GLY A 139 -2.51 12.64 -0.67
C GLY A 139 -2.76 11.52 0.36
N VAL A 140 -2.12 10.36 0.20
CA VAL A 140 -2.21 9.24 1.16
C VAL A 140 -1.67 9.63 2.53
N VAL A 141 -0.53 10.33 2.59
CA VAL A 141 0.04 10.84 3.85
C VAL A 141 -0.91 11.84 4.52
N GLY A 142 -1.45 12.79 3.74
CA GLY A 142 -2.43 13.76 4.25
C GLY A 142 -3.71 13.11 4.77
N LEU A 143 -4.28 12.19 4.00
CA LEU A 143 -5.47 11.42 4.37
C LEU A 143 -5.24 10.59 5.64
N THR A 144 -4.09 9.93 5.76
CA THR A 144 -3.71 9.16 6.95
C THR A 144 -3.72 10.02 8.21
N ARG A 145 -3.11 11.19 8.16
CA ARG A 145 -3.07 12.13 9.30
C ARG A 145 -4.44 12.66 9.66
N GLN A 146 -5.25 13.04 8.65
CA GLN A 146 -6.61 13.52 8.87
C GLN A 146 -7.47 12.46 9.55
N MET A 147 -7.44 11.21 9.05
CA MET A 147 -8.19 10.11 9.64
C MET A 147 -7.74 9.80 11.07
N ALA A 148 -6.45 9.81 11.34
CA ALA A 148 -5.92 9.57 12.68
C ALA A 148 -6.46 10.58 13.70
N VAL A 149 -6.47 11.86 13.37
CA VAL A 149 -7.01 12.92 14.24
C VAL A 149 -8.50 12.68 14.57
N VAL A 150 -9.28 12.19 13.59
CA VAL A 150 -10.73 12.03 13.75
C VAL A 150 -11.10 10.71 14.45
N TYR A 151 -10.38 9.63 14.18
CA TYR A 151 -10.84 8.28 14.56
C TYR A 151 -10.03 7.61 15.68
N SER A 152 -8.87 8.15 16.09
CA SER A 152 -8.05 7.50 17.12
C SER A 152 -8.76 7.45 18.49
N SER A 153 -9.48 8.49 18.87
CA SER A 153 -10.29 8.49 20.10
C SER A 153 -11.47 7.49 20.08
N ARG A 154 -11.74 6.92 18.89
CA ARG A 154 -12.77 5.90 18.68
C ARG A 154 -12.18 4.49 18.54
N GLY A 155 -10.91 4.30 18.97
CA GLY A 155 -10.24 3.00 19.04
C GLY A 155 -9.64 2.49 17.73
N VAL A 156 -9.53 3.35 16.68
CA VAL A 156 -8.90 2.96 15.40
C VAL A 156 -7.60 3.73 15.21
N THR A 157 -6.46 3.02 15.11
CA THR A 157 -5.20 3.66 14.72
C THR A 157 -5.02 3.63 13.21
N ILE A 158 -4.52 4.72 12.65
CA ILE A 158 -4.31 4.88 11.21
C ILE A 158 -2.90 5.40 10.95
N ASN A 159 -2.09 4.63 10.23
CA ASN A 159 -0.70 4.96 9.96
C ASN A 159 -0.34 4.76 8.49
N ALA A 160 0.71 5.41 8.03
CA ALA A 160 1.29 5.19 6.71
C ALA A 160 2.69 4.58 6.81
N VAL A 161 3.01 3.65 5.91
CA VAL A 161 4.38 3.22 5.63
C VAL A 161 4.86 3.91 4.38
N CYS A 162 6.08 4.45 4.42
CA CYS A 162 6.73 5.13 3.30
C CYS A 162 8.00 4.38 2.91
N PRO A 163 7.88 3.39 2.01
CA PRO A 163 9.04 2.68 1.49
C PRO A 163 9.95 3.57 0.66
N GLY A 164 11.26 3.33 0.76
CA GLY A 164 12.25 3.77 -0.20
C GLY A 164 12.37 2.83 -1.41
N PRO A 165 13.56 2.69 -2.00
CA PRO A 165 13.80 1.75 -3.10
C PRO A 165 13.73 0.30 -2.59
N ILE A 166 12.68 -0.42 -2.97
CA ILE A 166 12.43 -1.81 -2.58
C ILE A 166 12.51 -2.73 -3.81
N LEU A 167 13.06 -3.92 -3.62
CA LEU A 167 13.05 -4.98 -4.65
C LEU A 167 11.63 -5.52 -4.80
N THR A 168 10.96 -5.09 -5.86
CA THR A 168 9.59 -5.53 -6.21
C THR A 168 9.39 -5.54 -7.72
N ASP A 169 8.33 -6.20 -8.17
CA ASP A 169 7.85 -6.18 -9.54
C ASP A 169 6.94 -4.98 -9.87
N LEU A 170 6.88 -3.96 -9.01
CA LEU A 170 5.95 -2.83 -9.16
C LEU A 170 6.03 -2.17 -10.54
N ARG A 171 7.25 -1.97 -11.09
CA ARG A 171 7.42 -1.39 -12.44
C ARG A 171 6.80 -2.28 -13.52
N ARG A 172 7.07 -3.58 -13.47
CA ARG A 172 6.54 -4.56 -14.42
C ARG A 172 5.02 -4.67 -14.34
N HIS A 173 4.47 -4.73 -13.13
CA HIS A 173 3.01 -4.77 -12.92
C HIS A 173 2.35 -3.47 -13.37
N SER A 174 2.93 -2.31 -13.06
CA SER A 174 2.41 -1.01 -13.53
C SER A 174 2.39 -0.94 -15.05
N GLN A 175 3.46 -1.39 -15.72
CA GLN A 175 3.53 -1.46 -17.18
C GLN A 175 2.43 -2.37 -17.75
N ALA A 176 2.17 -3.52 -17.13
CA ALA A 176 1.13 -4.45 -17.57
C ALA A 176 -0.28 -3.85 -17.42
N ILE A 177 -0.54 -3.12 -16.33
CA ILE A 177 -1.85 -2.50 -16.05
C ILE A 177 -2.09 -1.29 -16.96
N LEU A 178 -1.06 -0.47 -17.21
CA LEU A 178 -1.17 0.76 -17.99
C LEU A 178 -1.02 0.53 -19.50
N GLY A 179 -0.44 -0.60 -19.90
CA GLY A 179 -0.29 -0.97 -21.30
C GLY A 179 0.74 -0.13 -22.06
N PRO A 180 0.60 -0.03 -23.40
CA PRO A 180 1.60 0.63 -24.26
C PRO A 180 1.60 2.16 -24.18
N GLY A 181 0.65 2.77 -23.47
CA GLY A 181 0.56 4.21 -23.27
C GLY A 181 1.61 4.79 -22.32
N VAL A 182 2.37 3.94 -21.63
CA VAL A 182 3.47 4.36 -20.76
C VAL A 182 4.82 3.83 -21.28
N PRO A 183 5.92 4.59 -21.13
CA PRO A 183 7.24 4.15 -21.55
C PRO A 183 7.74 2.98 -20.69
N ASP A 184 8.72 2.25 -21.21
CA ASP A 184 9.45 1.26 -20.41
C ASP A 184 10.03 1.92 -19.15
N MET A 185 9.64 1.39 -17.99
CA MET A 185 10.04 1.91 -16.69
C MET A 185 11.32 1.27 -16.14
N SER A 186 11.92 0.28 -16.84
CA SER A 186 13.06 -0.49 -16.33
C SER A 186 14.29 0.39 -16.04
N GLY A 187 14.51 1.43 -16.85
CA GLY A 187 15.62 2.39 -16.71
C GLY A 187 15.23 3.73 -16.05
N ARG A 188 13.98 3.88 -15.52
CA ARG A 188 13.49 5.16 -15.01
C ARG A 188 13.43 5.18 -13.48
N GLY A 189 13.54 6.38 -12.92
CA GLY A 189 13.42 6.62 -11.49
C GLY A 189 14.75 6.62 -10.75
N ILE A 190 14.69 6.58 -9.43
CA ILE A 190 15.85 6.60 -8.54
C ILE A 190 16.28 5.18 -8.23
N ALA A 191 17.60 4.98 -8.11
CA ALA A 191 18.20 3.70 -7.71
C ALA A 191 17.87 2.54 -8.69
N VAL A 192 17.98 2.80 -9.99
CA VAL A 192 17.79 1.77 -11.03
C VAL A 192 18.96 0.79 -11.13
N SER A 193 20.16 1.17 -10.73
CA SER A 193 21.34 0.30 -10.65
C SER A 193 21.83 0.14 -9.21
N ASP A 194 22.58 -0.92 -8.92
CA ASP A 194 23.14 -1.14 -7.57
C ASP A 194 24.19 -0.08 -7.20
N GLU A 195 24.87 0.49 -8.19
CA GLU A 195 25.80 1.61 -7.99
C GLU A 195 25.05 2.87 -7.54
N GLN A 196 23.94 3.20 -8.20
CA GLN A 196 23.08 4.32 -7.78
C GLN A 196 22.50 4.06 -6.39
N VAL A 197 22.08 2.83 -6.09
CA VAL A 197 21.59 2.48 -4.74
C VAL A 197 22.65 2.79 -3.70
N ARG A 198 23.90 2.30 -3.91
CA ARG A 198 25.01 2.55 -2.96
C ARG A 198 25.35 4.03 -2.81
N SER A 199 25.14 4.85 -3.84
CA SER A 199 25.41 6.30 -3.77
C SER A 199 24.32 7.09 -3.04
N VAL A 200 23.06 6.64 -3.10
CA VAL A 200 21.92 7.40 -2.56
C VAL A 200 21.32 6.82 -1.28
N VAL A 201 21.42 5.50 -1.05
CA VAL A 201 20.87 4.83 0.13
C VAL A 201 22.00 4.53 1.14
N PRO A 202 22.02 5.15 2.32
CA PRO A 202 23.06 4.93 3.33
C PRO A 202 23.26 3.46 3.73
N ALA A 203 22.20 2.65 3.75
CA ALA A 203 22.28 1.22 4.01
C ALA A 203 22.99 0.42 2.89
N GLY A 204 23.32 1.05 1.75
CA GLY A 204 24.06 0.45 0.63
C GLY A 204 23.31 -0.61 -0.16
N ARG A 205 22.02 -0.82 0.11
CA ARG A 205 21.19 -1.82 -0.57
C ARG A 205 19.75 -1.31 -0.78
N ARG A 206 19.05 -1.93 -1.70
CA ARG A 206 17.58 -1.83 -1.72
C ARG A 206 17.00 -2.57 -0.51
N GLY A 207 15.86 -2.11 -0.02
CA GLY A 207 15.06 -2.88 0.92
C GLY A 207 14.42 -4.09 0.24
N THR A 208 13.94 -5.01 1.05
CA THR A 208 13.16 -6.19 0.61
C THR A 208 11.70 -6.02 1.00
N VAL A 209 10.84 -6.88 0.47
CA VAL A 209 9.42 -6.90 0.85
C VAL A 209 9.25 -7.25 2.34
N GLU A 210 10.17 -8.02 2.92
CA GLU A 210 10.19 -8.38 4.34
C GLU A 210 10.52 -7.18 5.23
N ASP A 211 11.41 -6.27 4.79
CA ASP A 211 11.69 -5.00 5.50
C ASP A 211 10.39 -4.18 5.66
N ILE A 212 9.57 -4.14 4.61
CA ILE A 212 8.28 -3.41 4.63
C ILE A 212 7.21 -4.19 5.41
N ALA A 213 7.13 -5.50 5.22
CA ALA A 213 6.16 -6.35 5.92
C ALA A 213 6.35 -6.27 7.45
N SER A 214 7.58 -6.19 7.93
CA SER A 214 7.88 -6.03 9.36
C SER A 214 7.31 -4.72 9.93
N ALA A 215 7.45 -3.61 9.19
CA ALA A 215 6.86 -2.32 9.58
C ALA A 215 5.32 -2.37 9.59
N VAL A 216 4.71 -3.02 8.59
CA VAL A 216 3.26 -3.23 8.52
C VAL A 216 2.79 -4.07 9.71
N CYS A 217 3.47 -5.19 10.02
CA CYS A 217 3.12 -6.04 11.16
C CYS A 217 3.20 -5.28 12.48
N TYR A 218 4.26 -4.48 12.70
CA TYR A 218 4.36 -3.64 13.89
C TYR A 218 3.19 -2.66 14.01
N LEU A 219 2.88 -1.90 12.95
CA LEU A 219 1.78 -0.93 12.98
C LEU A 219 0.39 -1.57 13.10
N ALA A 220 0.26 -2.85 12.72
CA ALA A 220 -0.96 -3.64 12.85
C ALA A 220 -1.09 -4.32 14.22
N SER A 221 -0.03 -4.34 15.03
CA SER A 221 0.01 -5.05 16.31
C SER A 221 -0.62 -4.24 17.47
N GLU A 222 -0.76 -4.87 18.63
CA GLU A 222 -1.24 -4.21 19.84
C GLU A 222 -0.18 -3.30 20.46
N GLU A 223 1.09 -3.61 20.30
CA GLU A 223 2.24 -2.82 20.76
C GLU A 223 2.28 -1.44 20.12
N ALA A 224 1.73 -1.29 18.90
CA ALA A 224 1.58 0.00 18.23
C ALA A 224 0.30 0.76 18.64
N GLY A 225 -0.38 0.36 19.70
CA GLY A 225 -1.67 0.93 20.10
C GLY A 225 -1.67 2.45 20.39
N TYR A 226 -0.51 3.03 20.66
CA TYR A 226 -0.34 4.48 20.84
C TYR A 226 0.33 5.18 19.64
N VAL A 227 0.56 4.43 18.53
CA VAL A 227 1.10 4.97 17.28
C VAL A 227 -0.05 5.21 16.32
N THR A 228 -0.36 6.47 16.03
CA THR A 228 -1.41 6.86 15.09
C THR A 228 -1.07 8.19 14.41
N GLY A 229 -1.46 8.36 13.15
CA GLY A 229 -1.09 9.49 12.30
C GLY A 229 0.39 9.50 11.90
N HIS A 230 1.12 8.42 12.25
CA HIS A 230 2.55 8.32 11.95
C HIS A 230 2.79 7.99 10.47
N THR A 231 3.88 8.55 9.97
CA THR A 231 4.40 8.29 8.63
C THR A 231 5.74 7.57 8.79
N MET A 232 5.69 6.24 8.84
CA MET A 232 6.86 5.40 9.09
C MET A 232 7.69 5.25 7.82
N VAL A 233 8.86 5.86 7.81
CA VAL A 233 9.82 5.76 6.70
C VAL A 233 10.65 4.50 6.84
N VAL A 234 10.71 3.69 5.76
CA VAL A 234 11.50 2.46 5.67
C VAL A 234 12.29 2.51 4.35
N ASP A 235 13.43 3.19 4.37
CA ASP A 235 14.13 3.62 3.15
C ASP A 235 15.67 3.44 3.19
N GLY A 236 16.18 2.73 4.20
CA GLY A 236 17.62 2.54 4.38
C GLY A 236 18.39 3.82 4.68
N GLY A 237 17.70 4.87 5.20
CA GLY A 237 18.29 6.16 5.55
C GLY A 237 18.35 7.15 4.38
N TRP A 238 17.73 6.86 3.25
CA TRP A 238 17.74 7.75 2.08
C TRP A 238 17.28 9.17 2.41
N ARG A 239 16.28 9.32 3.27
CA ARG A 239 15.75 10.62 3.69
C ARG A 239 16.37 11.19 4.96
N ALA A 240 17.35 10.54 5.56
CA ALA A 240 18.01 11.02 6.78
C ALA A 240 19.13 12.05 6.51
N LYS A 241 19.40 12.37 5.25
CA LYS A 241 20.43 13.32 4.81
C LYS A 241 19.84 14.53 4.07
#